data_ea6a37b8b1a28c1009322a8995dcabe4
#
_entry.id   ea6a37b8b1a28c1009322a8995dcabe4
#
_cell.length_a   1.000
_cell.length_b   1.000
_cell.length_c   1.000
_cell.angle_alpha   90.00
_cell.angle_beta   90.00
_cell.angle_gamma   90.00
#
_symmetry.space_group_name_H-M   'P 1'
#
loop_
_entity.id
_entity.type
_entity.pdbx_description
1 polymer ?
#
loop_
_entity_poly.entity_id
_entity_poly.type
_entity_poly.pdbx_seq_one_letter_code
_entity_poly.pdbx_strand_id
1 'polypeptide(L)'
;MSCFENRGDAATQAANDYNPFEAMAPRTPSKTPVERRNGRHVKANDIPPQGVYLPNNNYLAPHMRSPEYVQLSTAAAITLGIMGGRMYGCSCTRCLNLLLTYPEGCRANCAYCGLARHREADRDYADRNFIRVDWPAVPMADIVEIVARDPASSPFHRMCISMITHPRSEQDTFTVLKQWTDRIGPDAIPVSILSNPTTMTRDDVQRTKDLGADTFTVALDAATPALFDRTRGKGVQSPHKWSKYWEILLDACDVFGPGHFGAHIIVGMGETEYEVLHLVQELVDLGGHSHMFCFFPEQGSLMDHLPATPRDQWRRVQLARYLIDYRDVRVDAMRFDSAGRVTDYGIGAAELSAVIDEGVAFRTSGCPGKFRDDISACDRPFGDSPPSDIASYPFQPKSRDLKKIRRQLGIPVRVE
;
A
#
# COMPACT_ATOMS: atom_id res chain seq x y z
N MET A 1 -23.71 7.40 16.21
CA MET A 1 -22.85 7.35 17.41
C MET A 1 -21.52 7.98 17.01
N SER A 2 -21.02 8.95 17.76
CA SER A 2 -19.74 9.63 17.44
C SER A 2 -18.58 8.70 17.79
N CYS A 3 -17.53 8.67 16.97
CA CYS A 3 -16.31 7.88 17.20
C CYS A 3 -15.52 8.30 18.46
N PHE A 4 -16.02 9.26 19.23
CA PHE A 4 -15.34 9.80 20.41
C PHE A 4 -15.65 9.08 21.75
N GLU A 5 -16.57 8.13 21.81
CA GLU A 5 -17.04 7.57 23.09
C GLU A 5 -16.25 6.36 23.62
N ASN A 6 -15.24 5.85 22.87
CA ASN A 6 -14.47 4.66 23.29
C ASN A 6 -12.99 4.98 23.51
N ARG A 7 -12.65 5.64 24.63
CA ARG A 7 -11.26 5.73 25.11
C ARG A 7 -11.11 4.95 26.39
N GLY A 8 -10.64 3.72 26.30
CA GLY A 8 -10.10 2.95 27.40
C GLY A 8 -8.58 2.96 27.33
N ASP A 9 -7.92 3.50 28.36
CA ASP A 9 -6.47 3.49 28.53
C ASP A 9 -5.96 2.06 28.74
N ALA A 10 -5.26 1.50 27.76
CA ALA A 10 -4.46 0.29 27.96
C ALA A 10 -3.29 0.23 26.95
N ALA A 11 -2.23 0.94 27.26
CA ALA A 11 -0.93 0.69 26.64
C ALA A 11 0.08 0.34 27.73
N THR A 12 0.16 -0.92 28.07
CA THR A 12 1.24 -1.44 28.92
C THR A 12 2.40 -1.87 28.01
N GLN A 13 3.50 -1.23 28.19
CA GLN A 13 4.78 -1.33 27.53
C GLN A 13 5.42 -2.71 27.76
N ALA A 14 5.53 -3.53 26.70
CA ALA A 14 6.48 -4.63 26.68
C ALA A 14 7.75 -4.13 25.96
N ALA A 15 8.80 -3.94 26.72
CA ALA A 15 10.11 -3.55 26.20
C ALA A 15 10.71 -4.70 25.39
N ASN A 16 10.93 -4.48 24.12
CA ASN A 16 11.70 -5.37 23.27
C ASN A 16 13.08 -4.73 23.01
N ASP A 17 14.15 -5.34 23.55
CA ASP A 17 15.53 -4.84 23.45
C ASP A 17 16.14 -4.93 22.04
N TYR A 18 15.37 -5.35 21.03
CA TYR A 18 15.80 -5.35 19.64
C TYR A 18 15.59 -3.96 19.02
N ASN A 19 16.65 -3.19 18.90
CA ASN A 19 16.67 -1.91 18.20
C ASN A 19 17.34 -2.05 16.82
N PRO A 20 16.60 -2.24 15.74
CA PRO A 20 17.17 -2.33 14.39
C PRO A 20 17.90 -1.05 13.95
N PHE A 21 17.78 0.03 14.71
CA PHE A 21 18.39 1.33 14.41
C PHE A 21 19.67 1.62 15.22
N GLU A 22 20.09 0.76 16.15
CA GLU A 22 21.41 0.90 16.82
C GLU A 22 22.59 0.77 15.85
N ALA A 23 22.38 0.16 14.68
CA ALA A 23 23.35 0.10 13.60
C ALA A 23 23.36 1.35 12.69
N MET A 24 22.53 2.35 12.93
CA MET A 24 22.44 3.58 12.13
C MET A 24 23.45 4.64 12.58
N ALA A 25 24.75 4.27 12.65
CA ALA A 25 25.80 5.27 12.61
C ALA A 25 25.82 5.96 11.22
N PRO A 26 26.12 7.27 11.13
CA PRO A 26 26.16 7.94 9.85
C PRO A 26 27.17 7.26 8.92
N ARG A 27 26.70 6.71 7.80
CA ARG A 27 27.56 6.10 6.79
C ARG A 27 28.40 7.18 6.13
N THR A 28 29.68 7.03 6.13
CA THR A 28 30.57 7.74 5.21
C THR A 28 30.29 7.26 3.78
N PRO A 29 30.19 8.17 2.76
CA PRO A 29 29.90 7.76 1.40
C PRO A 29 30.96 6.80 0.88
N SER A 30 30.55 5.59 0.51
CA SER A 30 31.39 4.61 -0.18
C SER A 30 31.66 5.08 -1.60
N LYS A 31 32.93 5.38 -1.91
CA LYS A 31 33.41 5.70 -3.27
C LYS A 31 33.72 4.43 -4.05
N THR A 32 32.78 3.53 -4.21
CA THR A 32 32.98 2.38 -5.10
C THR A 32 32.12 2.56 -6.37
N PRO A 33 32.71 2.56 -7.56
CA PRO A 33 31.95 2.65 -8.80
C PRO A 33 31.14 1.36 -8.99
N VAL A 34 29.82 1.52 -9.18
CA VAL A 34 28.95 0.41 -9.57
C VAL A 34 29.28 0.04 -11.02
N GLU A 35 29.77 -1.18 -11.24
CA GLU A 35 30.00 -1.71 -12.60
C GLU A 35 28.69 -1.75 -13.39
N ARG A 36 28.69 -1.09 -14.52
CA ARG A 36 27.59 -1.08 -15.49
C ARG A 36 27.43 -2.45 -16.12
N ARG A 37 26.40 -3.20 -15.79
CA ARG A 37 25.97 -4.34 -16.61
C ARG A 37 25.25 -3.82 -17.85
N ASN A 38 25.76 -4.21 -19.01
CA ASN A 38 25.35 -3.83 -20.36
C ASN A 38 23.83 -3.88 -20.56
N GLY A 39 23.20 -2.71 -20.68
CA GLY A 39 21.85 -2.57 -21.21
C GLY A 39 21.84 -2.79 -22.72
N ARG A 40 20.92 -3.57 -23.26
CA ARG A 40 20.69 -3.68 -24.70
C ARG A 40 20.22 -2.32 -25.22
N HIS A 41 20.95 -1.78 -26.21
CA HIS A 41 20.49 -0.62 -26.98
C HIS A 41 19.24 -1.00 -27.78
N VAL A 42 18.10 -0.34 -27.47
CA VAL A 42 16.93 -0.36 -28.34
C VAL A 42 17.19 0.53 -29.54
N LYS A 43 16.97 0.02 -30.76
CA LYS A 43 17.21 0.79 -31.98
C LYS A 43 16.09 1.83 -32.16
N ALA A 44 16.45 2.98 -32.74
CA ALA A 44 15.55 4.11 -32.97
C ALA A 44 14.26 3.80 -33.77
N ASN A 45 14.20 2.63 -34.41
CA ASN A 45 13.04 2.20 -35.21
C ASN A 45 11.97 1.42 -34.40
N ASP A 46 12.18 1.19 -33.11
CA ASP A 46 11.24 0.49 -32.23
C ASP A 46 10.33 1.49 -31.47
N ILE A 47 10.18 2.70 -31.96
CA ILE A 47 9.31 3.72 -31.37
C ILE A 47 7.85 3.39 -31.75
N PRO A 48 6.99 3.07 -30.76
CA PRO A 48 5.56 2.85 -31.02
C PRO A 48 4.88 4.13 -31.50
N PRO A 49 3.73 4.02 -32.17
CA PRO A 49 2.99 5.18 -32.67
C PRO A 49 2.61 6.14 -31.52
N GLN A 50 2.48 7.42 -31.87
CA GLN A 50 2.18 8.52 -30.94
C GLN A 50 1.10 8.12 -29.91
N GLY A 51 1.44 8.22 -28.62
CA GLY A 51 0.56 7.89 -27.49
C GLY A 51 1.06 6.75 -26.62
N VAL A 52 2.13 6.03 -26.99
CA VAL A 52 2.74 5.02 -26.12
C VAL A 52 3.94 5.65 -25.40
N TYR A 53 3.80 5.84 -24.11
CA TYR A 53 4.87 6.33 -23.25
C TYR A 53 5.87 5.20 -23.03
N LEU A 54 7.02 5.27 -23.69
CA LEU A 54 8.15 4.41 -23.39
C LEU A 54 8.89 4.96 -22.16
N PRO A 55 9.32 4.11 -21.24
CA PRO A 55 10.05 4.51 -20.04
C PRO A 55 11.51 4.86 -20.33
N ASN A 56 11.81 5.55 -21.45
CA ASN A 56 13.16 5.91 -21.85
C ASN A 56 13.60 7.30 -21.42
N ASN A 57 12.70 8.11 -20.86
CA ASN A 57 13.07 9.34 -20.16
C ASN A 57 13.10 9.05 -18.67
N ASN A 58 14.26 8.84 -18.16
CA ASN A 58 14.55 8.41 -16.80
C ASN A 58 14.31 9.48 -15.75
N TYR A 59 13.94 10.69 -16.14
CA TYR A 59 13.59 11.80 -15.26
C TYR A 59 12.16 12.24 -15.49
N LEU A 60 11.49 12.63 -14.40
CA LEU A 60 10.30 13.44 -14.52
C LEU A 60 10.71 14.78 -15.14
N ALA A 61 10.27 15.03 -16.36
CA ALA A 61 10.50 16.32 -16.99
C ALA A 61 9.82 17.43 -16.13
N PRO A 62 10.35 18.66 -16.10
CA PRO A 62 9.83 19.75 -15.26
C PRO A 62 8.33 20.04 -15.44
N HIS A 63 7.76 19.71 -16.60
CA HIS A 63 6.33 19.87 -16.89
C HIS A 63 5.48 18.67 -16.45
N MET A 64 6.07 17.51 -16.17
CA MET A 64 5.35 16.29 -15.75
C MET A 64 5.03 16.36 -14.25
N ARG A 65 4.01 17.09 -13.90
CA ARG A 65 3.56 17.28 -12.53
C ARG A 65 2.05 17.16 -12.41
N SER A 66 1.60 16.78 -11.21
CA SER A 66 0.18 16.80 -10.87
C SER A 66 -0.34 18.25 -10.80
N PRO A 67 -1.60 18.48 -11.21
CA PRO A 67 -2.62 17.46 -11.53
C PRO A 67 -2.66 17.02 -13.00
N GLU A 68 -1.86 17.62 -13.89
CA GLU A 68 -1.86 17.33 -15.32
C GLU A 68 -1.27 15.95 -15.64
N TYR A 69 -0.28 15.53 -14.84
CA TYR A 69 0.37 14.23 -14.93
C TYR A 69 0.27 13.49 -13.59
N VAL A 70 0.16 12.18 -13.67
CA VAL A 70 0.24 11.27 -12.52
C VAL A 70 1.15 10.10 -12.87
N GLN A 71 1.75 9.47 -11.87
CA GLN A 71 2.42 8.19 -12.09
C GLN A 71 1.40 7.05 -11.96
N LEU A 72 1.52 6.04 -12.83
CA LEU A 72 0.73 4.82 -12.80
C LEU A 72 1.57 3.66 -12.29
N SER A 73 0.96 2.73 -11.55
CA SER A 73 1.61 1.43 -11.35
C SER A 73 1.82 0.75 -12.71
N THR A 74 2.95 0.05 -12.88
CA THR A 74 3.23 -0.74 -14.09
C THR A 74 2.06 -1.66 -14.47
N ALA A 75 1.44 -2.29 -13.46
CA ALA A 75 0.29 -3.16 -13.69
C ALA A 75 -0.91 -2.40 -14.29
N ALA A 76 -1.20 -1.20 -13.81
CA ALA A 76 -2.25 -0.35 -14.35
C ALA A 76 -1.90 0.14 -15.78
N ALA A 77 -0.66 0.52 -16.03
CA ALA A 77 -0.19 0.95 -17.35
C ALA A 77 -0.29 -0.18 -18.39
N ILE A 78 0.05 -1.41 -18.02
CA ILE A 78 -0.13 -2.61 -18.88
C ILE A 78 -1.62 -2.88 -19.12
N THR A 79 -2.45 -2.80 -18.08
CA THR A 79 -3.89 -3.08 -18.18
C THR A 79 -4.62 -2.04 -19.04
N LEU A 80 -4.19 -0.77 -19.02
CA LEU A 80 -4.69 0.30 -19.90
C LEU A 80 -4.18 0.19 -21.35
N GLY A 81 -3.20 -0.68 -21.61
CA GLY A 81 -2.54 -0.75 -22.92
C GLY A 81 -1.58 0.41 -23.22
N ILE A 82 -1.25 1.23 -22.22
CA ILE A 82 -0.25 2.31 -22.32
C ILE A 82 1.16 1.72 -22.39
N MET A 83 1.39 0.60 -21.72
CA MET A 83 2.66 -0.10 -21.68
C MET A 83 2.47 -1.55 -22.14
N GLY A 84 3.40 -2.05 -22.97
CA GLY A 84 3.46 -3.46 -23.32
C GLY A 84 3.95 -4.31 -22.15
N GLY A 85 3.34 -5.48 -21.95
CA GLY A 85 3.77 -6.40 -20.90
C GLY A 85 2.80 -7.53 -20.65
N ARG A 86 3.24 -8.48 -19.79
CA ARG A 86 2.38 -9.56 -19.25
C ARG A 86 2.66 -9.72 -17.78
N MET A 87 1.59 -9.85 -17.00
CA MET A 87 1.70 -10.14 -15.59
C MET A 87 1.71 -11.65 -15.34
N TYR A 88 2.48 -12.09 -14.35
CA TYR A 88 2.52 -13.49 -13.93
C TYR A 88 1.11 -13.99 -13.54
N GLY A 89 0.78 -15.20 -13.95
CA GLY A 89 -0.50 -15.82 -13.65
C GLY A 89 -1.69 -15.24 -14.42
N CYS A 90 -1.45 -14.48 -15.50
CA CYS A 90 -2.49 -13.79 -16.27
C CYS A 90 -3.37 -12.86 -15.40
N SER A 91 -2.82 -12.33 -14.32
CA SER A 91 -3.51 -11.35 -13.48
C SER A 91 -3.59 -10.01 -14.20
N CYS A 92 -4.78 -9.41 -14.27
CA CYS A 92 -4.95 -7.99 -14.57
C CYS A 92 -5.09 -7.26 -13.24
N THR A 93 -4.65 -6.01 -13.15
CA THR A 93 -4.99 -5.23 -11.97
C THR A 93 -6.43 -4.73 -12.06
N ARG A 94 -7.15 -4.83 -10.93
CA ARG A 94 -8.51 -4.31 -10.80
C ARG A 94 -8.53 -2.91 -10.18
N CYS A 95 -7.39 -2.44 -9.67
CA CYS A 95 -7.24 -1.08 -9.16
C CYS A 95 -6.36 -0.25 -10.08
N LEU A 96 -6.91 0.87 -10.55
CA LEU A 96 -6.15 1.93 -11.21
C LEU A 96 -5.41 2.73 -10.14
N ASN A 97 -4.18 2.34 -9.84
CA ASN A 97 -3.37 3.02 -8.84
C ASN A 97 -2.66 4.22 -9.46
N LEU A 98 -3.05 5.40 -9.03
CA LEU A 98 -2.42 6.68 -9.36
C LEU A 98 -1.55 7.16 -8.20
N LEU A 99 -0.42 7.75 -8.50
CA LEU A 99 0.46 8.42 -7.56
C LEU A 99 0.64 9.86 -8.02
N LEU A 100 0.37 10.82 -7.13
CA LEU A 100 0.71 12.21 -7.41
C LEU A 100 2.21 12.35 -7.60
N THR A 101 2.61 13.17 -8.55
CA THR A 101 4.01 13.30 -8.93
C THR A 101 4.42 14.77 -9.10
N TYR A 102 5.66 15.05 -8.68
CA TYR A 102 6.28 16.36 -8.79
C TYR A 102 7.77 16.18 -9.08
N PRO A 103 8.35 16.98 -9.99
CA PRO A 103 9.78 16.93 -10.27
C PRO A 103 10.66 17.20 -9.03
N GLU A 104 10.12 17.92 -8.06
CA GLU A 104 10.79 18.22 -6.78
C GLU A 104 10.78 17.01 -5.83
N GLY A 105 9.99 15.99 -6.13
CA GLY A 105 9.83 14.77 -5.33
C GLY A 105 9.03 14.96 -4.03
N CYS A 106 9.01 13.92 -3.22
CA CYS A 106 8.36 13.92 -1.91
C CYS A 106 9.22 14.70 -0.89
N ARG A 107 8.61 15.53 -0.06
CA ARG A 107 9.29 16.27 1.00
C ARG A 107 9.48 15.47 2.30
N ALA A 108 8.88 14.31 2.40
CA ALA A 108 9.08 13.41 3.53
C ALA A 108 10.36 12.57 3.36
N ASN A 109 10.77 11.95 4.46
CA ASN A 109 11.95 11.09 4.51
C ASN A 109 11.66 9.77 5.23
N CYS A 110 10.53 9.12 4.88
CA CYS A 110 10.15 7.84 5.49
C CYS A 110 11.24 6.80 5.24
N ALA A 111 11.72 6.13 6.29
CA ALA A 111 12.89 5.27 6.26
C ALA A 111 12.81 4.09 5.28
N TYR A 112 11.61 3.62 5.00
CA TYR A 112 11.30 2.45 4.16
C TYR A 112 10.93 2.82 2.72
N CYS A 113 10.81 4.11 2.39
CA CYS A 113 10.10 4.55 1.19
C CYS A 113 11.05 4.87 0.04
N GLY A 114 10.73 4.35 -1.15
CA GLY A 114 11.43 4.68 -2.38
C GLY A 114 11.26 6.12 -2.86
N LEU A 115 10.32 6.88 -2.28
CA LEU A 115 10.11 8.30 -2.58
C LEU A 115 10.74 9.22 -1.52
N ALA A 116 11.48 8.68 -0.55
CA ALA A 116 12.11 9.48 0.50
C ALA A 116 13.07 10.52 -0.10
N ARG A 117 13.01 11.76 0.37
CA ARG A 117 13.81 12.88 -0.16
C ARG A 117 15.33 12.65 -0.08
N HIS A 118 15.78 11.79 0.84
CA HIS A 118 17.20 11.43 1.02
C HIS A 118 17.49 9.99 0.57
N ARG A 119 16.71 9.47 -0.40
CA ARG A 119 16.99 8.16 -1.00
C ARG A 119 18.36 8.16 -1.67
N GLU A 120 19.23 7.21 -1.29
CA GLU A 120 20.55 7.03 -1.88
C GLU A 120 20.46 6.07 -3.07
N ALA A 121 19.93 6.55 -4.19
CA ALA A 121 19.84 5.80 -5.43
C ALA A 121 20.18 6.71 -6.60
N ASP A 122 20.53 6.10 -7.75
CA ASP A 122 20.60 6.83 -9.01
C ASP A 122 19.25 7.56 -9.23
N ARG A 123 19.32 8.83 -9.60
CA ARG A 123 18.13 9.66 -9.75
C ARG A 123 17.16 9.09 -10.77
N ASP A 124 17.67 8.60 -11.89
CA ASP A 124 16.88 7.96 -12.93
C ASP A 124 16.07 6.79 -12.38
N TYR A 125 16.71 5.98 -11.52
CA TYR A 125 16.05 4.86 -10.88
C TYR A 125 15.03 5.33 -9.83
N ALA A 126 15.41 6.31 -8.99
CA ALA A 126 14.56 6.83 -7.93
C ALA A 126 13.29 7.50 -8.46
N ASP A 127 13.39 8.28 -9.55
CA ASP A 127 12.25 9.01 -10.11
C ASP A 127 11.20 8.08 -10.75
N ARG A 128 11.57 6.86 -11.12
CA ARG A 128 10.69 5.90 -11.79
C ARG A 128 10.24 4.74 -10.93
N ASN A 129 11.09 4.32 -9.99
CA ASN A 129 10.89 3.08 -9.28
C ASN A 129 10.31 3.32 -7.89
N PHE A 130 9.12 2.81 -7.69
CA PHE A 130 8.42 2.84 -6.41
C PHE A 130 7.72 1.50 -6.19
N ILE A 131 7.78 0.99 -4.98
CA ILE A 131 7.20 -0.32 -4.63
C ILE A 131 7.67 -1.39 -5.64
N ARG A 132 8.99 -1.53 -5.81
CA ARG A 132 9.73 -2.52 -6.62
C ARG A 132 9.53 -2.48 -8.13
N VAL A 133 8.66 -1.62 -8.65
CA VAL A 133 8.31 -1.55 -10.07
C VAL A 133 8.41 -0.13 -10.59
N ASP A 134 8.54 0.00 -11.92
CA ASP A 134 8.49 1.30 -12.57
C ASP A 134 7.07 1.89 -12.49
N TRP A 135 7.01 3.19 -12.32
CA TRP A 135 5.77 3.97 -12.31
C TRP A 135 5.86 5.06 -13.38
N PRO A 136 5.44 4.78 -14.62
CA PRO A 136 5.50 5.76 -15.71
C PRO A 136 4.59 6.96 -15.39
N ALA A 137 5.08 8.16 -15.73
CA ALA A 137 4.28 9.37 -15.70
C ALA A 137 3.42 9.46 -16.96
N VAL A 138 2.12 9.70 -16.78
CA VAL A 138 1.11 9.72 -17.84
C VAL A 138 0.21 10.94 -17.66
N PRO A 139 -0.23 11.64 -18.75
CA PRO A 139 -1.22 12.68 -18.64
C PRO A 139 -2.53 12.14 -18.04
N MET A 140 -3.07 12.82 -17.05
CA MET A 140 -4.33 12.42 -16.42
C MET A 140 -5.48 12.40 -17.43
N ALA A 141 -5.47 13.34 -18.40
CA ALA A 141 -6.46 13.42 -19.45
C ALA A 141 -6.50 12.14 -20.31
N ASP A 142 -5.33 11.56 -20.64
CA ASP A 142 -5.26 10.34 -21.46
C ASP A 142 -5.85 9.14 -20.72
N ILE A 143 -5.60 9.03 -19.42
CA ILE A 143 -6.15 7.98 -18.56
C ILE A 143 -7.69 8.08 -18.53
N VAL A 144 -8.19 9.28 -18.29
CA VAL A 144 -9.64 9.56 -18.25
C VAL A 144 -10.28 9.23 -19.61
N GLU A 145 -9.67 9.65 -20.72
CA GLU A 145 -10.17 9.42 -22.08
C GLU A 145 -10.25 7.92 -22.41
N ILE A 146 -9.21 7.14 -22.05
CA ILE A 146 -9.18 5.69 -22.29
C ILE A 146 -10.30 5.00 -21.53
N VAL A 147 -10.48 5.31 -20.25
CA VAL A 147 -11.50 4.65 -19.41
C VAL A 147 -12.91 5.14 -19.73
N ALA A 148 -13.08 6.42 -20.08
CA ALA A 148 -14.38 7.01 -20.43
C ALA A 148 -15.01 6.47 -21.73
N ARG A 149 -14.26 5.75 -22.56
CA ARG A 149 -14.80 5.10 -23.77
C ARG A 149 -15.85 4.04 -23.43
N ASP A 150 -15.58 3.25 -22.38
CA ASP A 150 -16.53 2.27 -21.85
C ASP A 150 -16.20 1.96 -20.37
N PRO A 151 -16.65 2.80 -19.43
CA PRO A 151 -16.40 2.60 -18.01
C PRO A 151 -17.00 1.30 -17.46
N ALA A 152 -18.13 0.85 -18.02
CA ALA A 152 -18.82 -0.36 -17.56
C ALA A 152 -18.00 -1.63 -17.84
N SER A 153 -17.42 -1.72 -19.04
CA SER A 153 -16.55 -2.85 -19.44
C SER A 153 -15.09 -2.69 -18.99
N SER A 154 -14.76 -1.59 -18.32
CA SER A 154 -13.41 -1.38 -17.82
C SER A 154 -12.98 -2.49 -16.86
N PRO A 155 -11.74 -3.03 -17.00
CA PRO A 155 -11.21 -4.04 -16.09
C PRO A 155 -10.99 -3.49 -14.67
N PHE A 156 -11.05 -2.15 -14.51
CA PHE A 156 -10.89 -1.53 -13.20
C PHE A 156 -12.21 -1.56 -12.41
N HIS A 157 -12.07 -2.02 -11.18
CA HIS A 157 -13.17 -2.05 -10.21
C HIS A 157 -13.06 -0.91 -9.19
N ARG A 158 -11.93 -0.22 -9.16
CA ARG A 158 -11.63 0.94 -8.31
C ARG A 158 -10.52 1.78 -8.92
N MET A 159 -10.55 3.09 -8.66
CA MET A 159 -9.39 3.96 -8.77
C MET A 159 -8.88 4.32 -7.37
N CYS A 160 -7.56 4.44 -7.21
CA CYS A 160 -6.93 4.93 -5.98
C CYS A 160 -6.00 6.09 -6.31
N ILE A 161 -6.19 7.24 -5.67
CA ILE A 161 -5.28 8.38 -5.74
C ILE A 161 -4.38 8.35 -4.52
N SER A 162 -3.10 8.12 -4.72
CA SER A 162 -2.10 8.11 -3.65
C SER A 162 -1.38 9.45 -3.58
N MET A 163 -1.41 10.06 -2.41
CA MET A 163 -0.73 11.33 -2.13
C MET A 163 0.75 11.10 -1.80
N ILE A 164 1.60 12.08 -2.14
CA ILE A 164 2.93 12.22 -1.55
C ILE A 164 2.97 13.51 -0.72
N THR A 165 3.98 13.68 0.11
CA THR A 165 4.12 14.90 0.92
C THR A 165 4.67 16.04 0.08
N HIS A 166 3.78 16.92 -0.33
CA HIS A 166 4.10 18.10 -1.15
C HIS A 166 3.08 19.21 -0.89
N PRO A 167 3.44 20.52 -0.94
CA PRO A 167 2.52 21.63 -0.65
C PRO A 167 1.27 21.69 -1.55
N ARG A 168 1.33 21.10 -2.75
CA ARG A 168 0.22 21.06 -3.69
C ARG A 168 -0.61 19.79 -3.60
N SER A 169 -0.17 18.80 -2.81
CA SER A 169 -0.71 17.44 -2.86
C SER A 169 -2.22 17.39 -2.58
N GLU A 170 -2.69 18.16 -1.63
CA GLU A 170 -4.12 18.23 -1.27
C GLU A 170 -4.95 18.81 -2.42
N GLN A 171 -4.56 19.99 -2.91
CA GLN A 171 -5.29 20.66 -3.99
C GLN A 171 -5.25 19.85 -5.30
N ASP A 172 -4.10 19.24 -5.61
CA ASP A 172 -3.95 18.44 -6.83
C ASP A 172 -4.73 17.11 -6.72
N THR A 173 -4.87 16.53 -5.51
CA THR A 173 -5.78 15.40 -5.25
C THR A 173 -7.22 15.77 -5.59
N PHE A 174 -7.71 16.93 -5.14
CA PHE A 174 -9.06 17.39 -5.46
C PHE A 174 -9.26 17.59 -6.96
N THR A 175 -8.25 18.12 -7.64
CA THR A 175 -8.32 18.36 -9.09
C THR A 175 -8.35 17.05 -9.87
N VAL A 176 -7.47 16.09 -9.53
CA VAL A 176 -7.44 14.75 -10.16
C VAL A 176 -8.75 14.00 -9.90
N LEU A 177 -9.25 14.04 -8.65
CA LEU A 177 -10.52 13.43 -8.29
C LEU A 177 -11.67 14.02 -9.12
N LYS A 178 -11.75 15.34 -9.21
CA LYS A 178 -12.78 16.02 -9.99
C LYS A 178 -12.71 15.70 -11.48
N GLN A 179 -11.51 15.68 -12.07
CA GLN A 179 -11.33 15.27 -13.48
C GLN A 179 -11.91 13.87 -13.76
N TRP A 180 -11.72 12.95 -12.81
CA TRP A 180 -12.25 11.60 -12.92
C TRP A 180 -13.78 11.56 -12.73
N THR A 181 -14.28 12.13 -11.65
CA THR A 181 -15.71 12.05 -11.30
C THR A 181 -16.61 12.80 -12.28
N ASP A 182 -16.15 13.91 -12.81
CA ASP A 182 -16.90 14.67 -13.86
C ASP A 182 -17.06 13.86 -15.15
N ARG A 183 -16.15 12.95 -15.47
CA ARG A 183 -16.11 12.30 -16.77
C ARG A 183 -16.55 10.83 -16.72
N ILE A 184 -16.24 10.12 -15.65
CA ILE A 184 -16.49 8.68 -15.50
C ILE A 184 -17.65 8.44 -14.54
N GLY A 185 -17.78 9.29 -13.52
CA GLY A 185 -18.75 9.16 -12.45
C GLY A 185 -18.32 8.19 -11.34
N PRO A 186 -18.67 8.52 -10.09
CA PRO A 186 -18.29 7.71 -8.94
C PRO A 186 -18.98 6.34 -8.90
N ASP A 187 -20.19 6.24 -9.48
CA ASP A 187 -20.97 4.99 -9.50
C ASP A 187 -20.43 3.96 -10.49
N ALA A 188 -19.71 4.41 -11.54
CA ALA A 188 -19.17 3.51 -12.54
C ALA A 188 -17.89 2.82 -12.05
N ILE A 189 -16.97 3.60 -11.46
CA ILE A 189 -15.73 3.10 -10.86
C ILE A 189 -15.47 3.93 -9.60
N PRO A 190 -15.67 3.36 -8.41
CA PRO A 190 -15.51 4.06 -7.14
C PRO A 190 -14.06 4.48 -6.90
N VAL A 191 -13.85 5.55 -6.13
CA VAL A 191 -12.56 6.19 -5.91
C VAL A 191 -12.17 6.17 -4.45
N SER A 192 -10.97 5.66 -4.16
CA SER A 192 -10.35 5.78 -2.85
C SER A 192 -9.21 6.80 -2.85
N ILE A 193 -9.07 7.51 -1.74
CA ILE A 193 -7.92 8.37 -1.47
C ILE A 193 -7.00 7.66 -0.49
N LEU A 194 -5.71 7.53 -0.85
CA LEU A 194 -4.65 7.15 0.09
C LEU A 194 -3.91 8.41 0.49
N SER A 195 -4.23 8.91 1.67
CA SER A 195 -3.75 10.20 2.15
C SER A 195 -2.44 10.13 2.91
N ASN A 196 -1.65 11.21 2.78
CA ASN A 196 -0.57 11.60 3.69
C ASN A 196 -1.00 12.90 4.39
N PRO A 197 -1.81 12.83 5.46
CA PRO A 197 -2.57 13.97 5.97
C PRO A 197 -1.74 14.92 6.85
N THR A 198 -0.52 15.24 6.45
CA THR A 198 0.41 16.05 7.25
C THR A 198 -0.14 17.45 7.55
N THR A 199 -0.84 18.04 6.59
CA THR A 199 -1.44 19.40 6.66
C THR A 199 -2.95 19.39 6.49
N MET A 200 -3.55 18.27 6.13
CA MET A 200 -5.00 18.13 5.90
C MET A 200 -5.82 18.48 7.16
N THR A 201 -7.00 18.99 6.92
CA THR A 201 -8.03 19.29 7.91
C THR A 201 -9.27 18.40 7.70
N ARG A 202 -10.20 18.43 8.66
CA ARG A 202 -11.51 17.78 8.51
C ARG A 202 -12.27 18.28 7.27
N ASP A 203 -12.16 19.58 6.95
CA ASP A 203 -12.81 20.16 5.77
C ASP A 203 -12.23 19.58 4.48
N ASP A 204 -10.93 19.28 4.44
CA ASP A 204 -10.29 18.61 3.30
C ASP A 204 -10.80 17.17 3.15
N VAL A 205 -11.00 16.45 4.25
CA VAL A 205 -11.61 15.11 4.26
C VAL A 205 -13.05 15.18 3.72
N GLN A 206 -13.85 16.14 4.22
CA GLN A 206 -15.22 16.36 3.73
C GLN A 206 -15.22 16.69 2.22
N ARG A 207 -14.33 17.57 1.80
CA ARG A 207 -14.21 17.95 0.38
C ARG A 207 -13.88 16.78 -0.52
N THR A 208 -13.05 15.81 -0.10
CA THR A 208 -12.82 14.59 -0.91
C THR A 208 -14.09 13.80 -1.11
N LYS A 209 -14.92 13.67 -0.08
CA LYS A 209 -16.23 13.00 -0.19
C LYS A 209 -17.17 13.75 -1.11
N ASP A 210 -17.28 15.07 -0.96
CA ASP A 210 -18.14 15.92 -1.78
C ASP A 210 -17.76 15.89 -3.27
N LEU A 211 -16.49 15.66 -3.57
CA LEU A 211 -15.96 15.49 -4.92
C LEU A 211 -16.15 14.05 -5.47
N GLY A 212 -16.75 13.14 -4.69
CA GLY A 212 -17.13 11.82 -5.16
C GLY A 212 -16.16 10.68 -4.79
N ALA A 213 -15.23 10.88 -3.84
CA ALA A 213 -14.54 9.74 -3.24
C ALA A 213 -15.50 8.94 -2.35
N ASP A 214 -15.44 7.61 -2.45
CA ASP A 214 -16.26 6.72 -1.62
C ASP A 214 -15.51 6.14 -0.43
N THR A 215 -14.19 6.17 -0.46
CA THR A 215 -13.35 5.61 0.59
C THR A 215 -12.14 6.52 0.86
N PHE A 216 -11.85 6.74 2.13
CA PHE A 216 -10.68 7.51 2.56
C PHE A 216 -9.76 6.66 3.43
N THR A 217 -8.49 6.55 3.04
CA THR A 217 -7.50 5.78 3.79
C THR A 217 -6.31 6.64 4.18
N VAL A 218 -5.78 6.37 5.36
CA VAL A 218 -4.62 7.06 5.90
C VAL A 218 -3.40 6.15 5.81
N ALA A 219 -2.31 6.65 5.23
CA ALA A 219 -1.03 5.96 5.19
C ALA A 219 -0.35 6.02 6.57
N LEU A 220 -0.90 5.28 7.54
CA LEU A 220 -0.37 5.21 8.90
C LEU A 220 0.99 4.49 8.91
N ASP A 221 1.07 3.40 8.15
CA ASP A 221 2.24 2.56 7.83
C ASP A 221 2.90 1.88 9.05
N ALA A 222 2.83 2.42 10.25
CA ALA A 222 3.43 1.84 11.45
C ALA A 222 2.34 1.34 12.42
N ALA A 223 2.66 0.32 13.21
CA ALA A 223 1.72 -0.26 14.17
C ALA A 223 1.65 0.52 15.50
N THR A 224 2.66 1.32 15.82
CA THR A 224 2.73 2.06 17.08
C THR A 224 3.25 3.48 16.89
N PRO A 225 2.91 4.42 17.82
CA PRO A 225 3.46 5.78 17.78
C PRO A 225 4.99 5.83 17.79
N ALA A 226 5.62 4.94 18.55
CA ALA A 226 7.08 4.87 18.68
C ALA A 226 7.73 4.42 17.36
N LEU A 227 7.16 3.40 16.71
CA LEU A 227 7.64 2.94 15.41
C LEU A 227 7.40 4.01 14.33
N PHE A 228 6.23 4.63 14.32
CA PHE A 228 5.94 5.74 13.42
C PHE A 228 6.97 6.86 13.54
N ASP A 229 7.29 7.27 14.76
CA ASP A 229 8.24 8.36 15.00
C ASP A 229 9.65 8.00 14.50
N ARG A 230 10.09 6.75 14.70
CA ARG A 230 11.39 6.25 14.23
C ARG A 230 11.49 6.12 12.71
N THR A 231 10.41 5.69 12.04
CA THR A 231 10.47 5.30 10.62
C THR A 231 9.86 6.34 9.69
N ARG A 232 8.98 7.20 10.20
CA ARG A 232 8.17 8.12 9.40
C ARG A 232 8.11 9.54 9.98
N GLY A 233 8.32 9.69 11.30
CA GLY A 233 8.20 10.96 12.03
C GLY A 233 9.53 11.69 12.20
N LYS A 234 9.72 12.28 13.39
CA LYS A 234 10.90 13.11 13.70
C LYS A 234 12.21 12.32 13.72
N GLY A 235 12.17 11.01 14.01
CA GLY A 235 13.35 10.16 14.02
C GLY A 235 14.07 10.10 12.68
N VAL A 236 13.36 10.37 11.58
CA VAL A 236 13.90 10.45 10.22
C VAL A 236 13.77 11.87 9.63
N GLN A 237 13.58 12.87 10.47
CA GLN A 237 13.43 14.27 10.07
C GLN A 237 12.29 14.50 9.08
N SER A 238 11.21 13.75 9.20
CA SER A 238 9.98 13.92 8.42
C SER A 238 8.98 14.83 9.17
N PRO A 239 8.06 15.49 8.43
CA PRO A 239 7.07 16.39 9.04
C PRO A 239 5.88 15.66 9.68
N HIS A 240 5.80 14.35 9.52
CA HIS A 240 4.66 13.56 9.96
C HIS A 240 4.57 13.43 11.48
N LYS A 241 3.34 13.40 12.00
CA LYS A 241 3.04 13.19 13.42
C LYS A 241 1.95 12.14 13.54
N TRP A 242 2.16 11.14 14.39
CA TRP A 242 1.17 10.11 14.68
C TRP A 242 -0.20 10.70 15.06
N SER A 243 -0.21 11.66 15.99
CA SER A 243 -1.44 12.29 16.44
C SER A 243 -2.25 12.95 15.32
N LYS A 244 -1.57 13.57 14.34
CA LYS A 244 -2.22 14.18 13.18
C LYS A 244 -2.81 13.13 12.23
N TYR A 245 -2.09 12.04 12.03
CA TYR A 245 -2.58 10.94 11.20
C TYR A 245 -3.79 10.25 11.82
N TRP A 246 -3.75 10.09 13.14
CA TRP A 246 -4.88 9.52 13.90
C TRP A 246 -6.08 10.46 13.94
N GLU A 247 -5.87 11.76 14.13
CA GLU A 247 -6.92 12.79 14.04
C GLU A 247 -7.68 12.69 12.71
N ILE A 248 -6.95 12.67 11.58
CA ILE A 248 -7.57 12.59 10.26
C ILE A 248 -8.24 11.22 10.00
N LEU A 249 -7.74 10.14 10.59
CA LEU A 249 -8.40 8.84 10.55
C LEU A 249 -9.76 8.90 11.24
N LEU A 250 -9.86 9.56 12.40
CA LEU A 250 -11.13 9.76 13.11
C LEU A 250 -12.07 10.70 12.34
N ASP A 251 -11.54 11.77 11.75
CA ASP A 251 -12.33 12.63 10.86
C ASP A 251 -12.86 11.83 9.64
N ALA A 252 -12.07 10.93 9.09
CA ALA A 252 -12.52 10.05 8.00
C ALA A 252 -13.61 9.07 8.46
N CYS A 253 -13.50 8.53 9.69
CA CYS A 253 -14.55 7.72 10.30
C CYS A 253 -15.89 8.49 10.37
N ASP A 254 -15.85 9.72 10.88
CA ASP A 254 -17.06 10.56 11.00
C ASP A 254 -17.64 10.98 9.65
N VAL A 255 -16.77 11.34 8.70
CA VAL A 255 -17.18 11.86 7.38
C VAL A 255 -17.66 10.75 6.47
N PHE A 256 -16.90 9.69 6.31
CA PHE A 256 -17.19 8.61 5.36
C PHE A 256 -18.11 7.53 5.95
N GLY A 257 -18.02 7.29 7.26
CA GLY A 257 -18.77 6.26 7.95
C GLY A 257 -18.17 4.86 7.86
N PRO A 258 -18.78 3.89 8.57
CA PRO A 258 -18.29 2.51 8.63
C PRO A 258 -18.15 1.86 7.24
N GLY A 259 -17.06 1.12 7.05
CA GLY A 259 -16.72 0.45 5.79
C GLY A 259 -16.08 1.32 4.71
N HIS A 260 -16.06 2.64 4.91
CA HIS A 260 -15.59 3.61 3.91
C HIS A 260 -14.32 4.38 4.33
N PHE A 261 -13.65 3.92 5.37
CA PHE A 261 -12.35 4.46 5.79
C PHE A 261 -11.43 3.34 6.29
N GLY A 262 -10.15 3.64 6.42
CA GLY A 262 -9.18 2.68 6.93
C GLY A 262 -7.75 3.19 6.95
N ALA A 263 -6.82 2.30 7.29
CA ALA A 263 -5.41 2.63 7.34
C ALA A 263 -4.55 1.63 6.56
N HIS A 264 -3.48 2.14 5.94
CA HIS A 264 -2.39 1.33 5.45
C HIS A 264 -1.41 1.03 6.58
N ILE A 265 -0.92 -0.21 6.64
CA ILE A 265 0.01 -0.71 7.65
C ILE A 265 1.09 -1.52 6.93
N ILE A 266 2.36 -1.23 7.19
CA ILE A 266 3.49 -2.03 6.72
C ILE A 266 3.92 -2.94 7.86
N VAL A 267 3.98 -4.23 7.59
CA VAL A 267 4.33 -5.26 8.57
C VAL A 267 5.77 -5.71 8.35
N GLY A 268 6.58 -5.74 9.42
CA GLY A 268 7.96 -6.20 9.41
C GLY A 268 9.00 -5.08 9.53
N MET A 269 8.61 -3.91 10.04
CA MET A 269 9.52 -2.79 10.28
C MET A 269 10.09 -2.75 11.71
N GLY A 270 9.79 -3.77 12.52
CA GLY A 270 10.27 -3.89 13.90
C GLY A 270 9.18 -3.90 14.98
N GLU A 271 7.93 -3.96 14.58
CA GLU A 271 6.78 -4.22 15.46
C GLU A 271 6.60 -5.73 15.70
N THR A 272 5.87 -6.07 16.75
CA THR A 272 5.39 -7.42 17.03
C THR A 272 4.07 -7.72 16.30
N GLU A 273 3.76 -9.00 16.10
CA GLU A 273 2.44 -9.39 15.55
C GLU A 273 1.30 -8.95 16.48
N TYR A 274 1.55 -8.95 17.80
CA TYR A 274 0.63 -8.43 18.81
C TYR A 274 0.26 -6.97 18.57
N GLU A 275 1.26 -6.10 18.37
CA GLU A 275 1.03 -4.67 18.12
C GLU A 275 0.24 -4.41 16.83
N VAL A 276 0.59 -5.12 15.74
CA VAL A 276 -0.14 -5.00 14.47
C VAL A 276 -1.59 -5.42 14.62
N LEU A 277 -1.86 -6.55 15.27
CA LEU A 277 -3.21 -7.11 15.34
C LEU A 277 -4.11 -6.32 16.30
N HIS A 278 -3.55 -5.69 17.33
CA HIS A 278 -4.28 -4.75 18.18
C HIS A 278 -4.66 -3.48 17.42
N LEU A 279 -3.76 -2.94 16.58
CA LEU A 279 -4.11 -1.82 15.70
C LEU A 279 -5.20 -2.23 14.70
N VAL A 280 -5.14 -3.43 14.13
CA VAL A 280 -6.19 -3.95 13.23
C VAL A 280 -7.53 -4.03 13.97
N GLN A 281 -7.54 -4.54 15.21
CA GLN A 281 -8.75 -4.59 16.02
C GLN A 281 -9.32 -3.19 16.32
N GLU A 282 -8.45 -2.23 16.66
CA GLU A 282 -8.88 -0.85 16.91
C GLU A 282 -9.53 -0.22 15.68
N LEU A 283 -8.97 -0.45 14.49
CA LEU A 283 -9.56 0.00 13.23
C LEU A 283 -10.94 -0.63 12.98
N VAL A 284 -11.08 -1.93 13.21
CA VAL A 284 -12.35 -2.66 13.04
C VAL A 284 -13.39 -2.22 14.06
N ASP A 285 -13.00 -1.99 15.32
CA ASP A 285 -13.89 -1.48 16.37
C ASP A 285 -14.43 -0.06 16.06
N LEU A 286 -13.67 0.74 15.30
CA LEU A 286 -14.12 2.02 14.73
C LEU A 286 -15.01 1.85 13.48
N GLY A 287 -15.14 0.64 12.93
CA GLY A 287 -15.84 0.35 11.69
C GLY A 287 -14.99 0.56 10.43
N GLY A 288 -13.69 0.76 10.59
CA GLY A 288 -12.73 0.88 9.50
C GLY A 288 -12.17 -0.47 9.06
N HIS A 289 -11.22 -0.44 8.14
CA HIS A 289 -10.53 -1.65 7.65
C HIS A 289 -9.03 -1.43 7.52
N SER A 290 -8.29 -2.54 7.56
CA SER A 290 -6.83 -2.52 7.47
C SER A 290 -6.35 -2.93 6.09
N HIS A 291 -5.42 -2.17 5.52
CA HIS A 291 -4.69 -2.52 4.30
C HIS A 291 -3.24 -2.82 4.64
N MET A 292 -2.83 -4.06 4.56
CA MET A 292 -1.49 -4.45 4.96
C MET A 292 -0.55 -4.63 3.77
N PHE A 293 0.69 -4.23 3.99
CA PHE A 293 1.83 -4.43 3.10
C PHE A 293 2.91 -5.21 3.82
N CYS A 294 3.51 -6.16 3.12
CA CYS A 294 4.70 -6.84 3.59
C CYS A 294 5.91 -5.94 3.37
N PHE A 295 6.63 -5.61 4.43
CA PHE A 295 7.87 -4.84 4.29
C PHE A 295 8.87 -5.60 3.40
N PHE A 296 9.48 -4.86 2.51
CA PHE A 296 10.68 -5.26 1.77
C PHE A 296 11.65 -4.08 1.72
N PRO A 297 12.96 -4.34 1.70
CA PRO A 297 13.96 -3.28 1.65
C PRO A 297 13.94 -2.60 0.29
N GLU A 298 13.53 -1.35 0.25
CA GLU A 298 13.54 -0.52 -0.96
C GLU A 298 14.94 0.01 -1.18
N GLN A 299 15.52 -0.24 -2.36
CA GLN A 299 16.90 0.13 -2.67
C GLN A 299 17.16 1.63 -2.44
N GLY A 300 18.19 1.95 -1.68
CA GLY A 300 18.62 3.31 -1.33
C GLY A 300 17.77 3.98 -0.26
N SER A 301 16.76 3.31 0.30
CA SER A 301 16.04 3.79 1.48
C SER A 301 16.89 3.60 2.75
N LEU A 302 16.55 4.28 3.84
CA LEU A 302 17.26 4.14 5.10
C LEU A 302 17.19 2.71 5.69
N MET A 303 16.19 1.93 5.27
CA MET A 303 15.96 0.55 5.71
C MET A 303 16.34 -0.50 4.64
N ASP A 304 17.05 -0.14 3.60
CA ASP A 304 17.43 -1.05 2.50
C ASP A 304 18.38 -2.20 2.94
N HIS A 305 19.04 -2.04 4.07
CA HIS A 305 19.94 -3.01 4.68
C HIS A 305 19.22 -4.06 5.54
N LEU A 306 17.94 -3.85 5.86
CA LEU A 306 17.16 -4.78 6.68
C LEU A 306 16.67 -5.96 5.82
N PRO A 307 16.47 -7.14 6.42
CA PRO A 307 15.84 -8.25 5.72
C PRO A 307 14.37 -7.96 5.41
N ALA A 308 13.86 -8.49 4.31
CA ALA A 308 12.42 -8.51 4.07
C ALA A 308 11.70 -9.32 5.16
N THR A 309 10.44 -9.00 5.42
CA THR A 309 9.62 -9.71 6.41
C THR A 309 9.63 -11.21 6.18
N PRO A 310 9.94 -12.03 7.21
CA PRO A 310 9.85 -13.49 7.12
C PRO A 310 8.45 -13.94 6.69
N ARG A 311 8.38 -14.95 5.80
CA ARG A 311 7.10 -15.39 5.24
C ARG A 311 6.17 -16.06 6.26
N ASP A 312 6.72 -16.71 7.27
CA ASP A 312 5.96 -17.28 8.38
C ASP A 312 5.27 -16.19 9.22
N GLN A 313 5.99 -15.13 9.58
CA GLN A 313 5.43 -13.94 10.24
C GLN A 313 4.33 -13.32 9.39
N TRP A 314 4.62 -13.05 8.11
CA TRP A 314 3.64 -12.45 7.21
C TRP A 314 2.37 -13.30 7.09
N ARG A 315 2.49 -14.63 6.97
CA ARG A 315 1.32 -15.52 6.89
C ARG A 315 0.49 -15.53 8.18
N ARG A 316 1.14 -15.52 9.35
CA ARG A 316 0.40 -15.45 10.63
C ARG A 316 -0.40 -14.17 10.72
N VAL A 317 0.22 -13.02 10.40
CA VAL A 317 -0.46 -11.73 10.45
C VAL A 317 -1.58 -11.63 9.41
N GLN A 318 -1.38 -12.10 8.16
CA GLN A 318 -2.43 -12.13 7.15
C GLN A 318 -3.65 -12.92 7.60
N LEU A 319 -3.42 -14.10 8.17
CA LEU A 319 -4.49 -15.00 8.62
C LEU A 319 -5.25 -14.39 9.81
N ALA A 320 -4.53 -13.91 10.84
CA ALA A 320 -5.14 -13.28 12.00
C ALA A 320 -5.92 -12.01 11.62
N ARG A 321 -5.33 -11.15 10.80
CA ARG A 321 -6.02 -9.95 10.28
C ARG A 321 -7.31 -10.32 9.54
N TYR A 322 -7.29 -11.33 8.67
CA TYR A 322 -8.49 -11.76 7.95
C TYR A 322 -9.59 -12.26 8.89
N LEU A 323 -9.21 -12.96 9.94
CA LEU A 323 -10.15 -13.41 10.97
C LEU A 323 -10.79 -12.23 11.70
N ILE A 324 -10.02 -11.19 12.01
CA ILE A 324 -10.51 -9.97 12.66
C ILE A 324 -11.41 -9.17 11.70
N ASP A 325 -10.95 -8.90 10.48
CA ASP A 325 -11.68 -8.02 9.53
C ASP A 325 -12.96 -8.68 8.97
N TYR A 326 -13.02 -10.02 8.84
CA TYR A 326 -14.08 -10.68 8.06
C TYR A 326 -14.74 -11.89 8.73
N ARG A 327 -14.29 -12.31 9.91
CA ARG A 327 -14.81 -13.51 10.60
C ARG A 327 -15.21 -13.24 12.05
N ASP A 328 -15.33 -11.98 12.44
CA ASP A 328 -15.72 -11.53 13.79
C ASP A 328 -14.88 -12.14 14.93
N VAL A 329 -13.66 -12.59 14.63
CA VAL A 329 -12.72 -13.08 15.63
C VAL A 329 -12.02 -11.88 16.27
N ARG A 330 -12.10 -11.77 17.59
CA ARG A 330 -11.42 -10.69 18.30
C ARG A 330 -9.99 -11.05 18.64
N VAL A 331 -9.10 -10.04 18.61
CA VAL A 331 -7.69 -10.22 19.00
C VAL A 331 -7.53 -10.76 20.42
N ASP A 332 -8.43 -10.41 21.33
CA ASP A 332 -8.42 -10.88 22.71
C ASP A 332 -8.68 -12.41 22.85
N ALA A 333 -9.26 -13.04 21.84
CA ALA A 333 -9.43 -14.49 21.78
C ALA A 333 -8.16 -15.21 21.30
N MET A 334 -7.21 -14.46 20.71
CA MET A 334 -5.95 -15.01 20.21
C MET A 334 -4.93 -15.15 21.33
N ARG A 335 -3.93 -16.03 21.14
CA ARG A 335 -2.79 -16.17 22.06
C ARG A 335 -1.51 -15.82 21.37
N PHE A 336 -0.62 -15.21 22.17
CA PHE A 336 0.70 -14.78 21.72
C PHE A 336 1.79 -15.37 22.62
N ASP A 337 2.96 -15.60 22.05
CA ASP A 337 4.13 -15.96 22.85
C ASP A 337 4.80 -14.71 23.46
N SER A 338 5.88 -14.92 24.20
CA SER A 338 6.66 -13.83 24.84
C SER A 338 7.31 -12.85 23.85
N ALA A 339 7.42 -13.22 22.58
CA ALA A 339 7.91 -12.35 21.49
C ALA A 339 6.76 -11.67 20.73
N GLY A 340 5.52 -11.79 21.20
CA GLY A 340 4.33 -11.22 20.57
C GLY A 340 3.91 -11.90 19.27
N ARG A 341 4.37 -13.14 19.03
CA ARG A 341 3.95 -13.92 17.84
C ARG A 341 2.65 -14.66 18.12
N VAL A 342 1.75 -14.71 17.13
CA VAL A 342 0.50 -15.49 17.24
C VAL A 342 0.81 -16.98 17.35
N THR A 343 0.29 -17.61 18.40
CA THR A 343 0.37 -19.05 18.66
C THR A 343 -0.98 -19.76 18.60
N ASP A 344 -2.07 -19.00 18.76
CA ASP A 344 -3.45 -19.50 18.65
C ASP A 344 -4.33 -18.38 18.06
N TYR A 345 -5.21 -18.73 17.13
CA TYR A 345 -6.06 -17.77 16.41
C TYR A 345 -7.45 -17.60 17.05
N GLY A 346 -7.72 -18.24 18.19
CA GLY A 346 -9.01 -18.13 18.88
C GLY A 346 -10.16 -18.90 18.24
N ILE A 347 -9.87 -19.79 17.26
CA ILE A 347 -10.87 -20.62 16.55
C ILE A 347 -10.45 -22.09 16.52
N GLY A 348 -11.40 -22.98 16.29
CA GLY A 348 -11.14 -24.43 16.23
C GLY A 348 -10.22 -24.83 15.06
N ALA A 349 -9.42 -25.88 15.24
CA ALA A 349 -8.48 -26.35 14.24
C ALA A 349 -9.12 -26.71 12.88
N ALA A 350 -10.34 -27.23 12.88
CA ALA A 350 -11.09 -27.56 11.66
C ALA A 350 -11.50 -26.29 10.89
N GLU A 351 -11.97 -25.28 11.60
CA GLU A 351 -12.34 -23.98 11.04
C GLU A 351 -11.10 -23.23 10.51
N LEU A 352 -10.04 -23.19 11.30
CA LEU A 352 -8.74 -22.62 10.87
C LEU A 352 -8.26 -23.27 9.57
N SER A 353 -8.35 -24.60 9.49
CA SER A 353 -7.97 -25.33 8.27
C SER A 353 -8.84 -24.95 7.08
N ALA A 354 -10.16 -24.78 7.28
CA ALA A 354 -11.08 -24.36 6.21
C ALA A 354 -10.75 -22.96 5.70
N VAL A 355 -10.52 -22.00 6.61
CA VAL A 355 -10.13 -20.61 6.25
C VAL A 355 -8.81 -20.59 5.46
N ILE A 356 -7.83 -21.42 5.82
CA ILE A 356 -6.57 -21.52 5.08
C ILE A 356 -6.82 -22.09 3.68
N ASP A 357 -7.67 -23.10 3.54
CA ASP A 357 -7.98 -23.76 2.27
C ASP A 357 -8.83 -22.87 1.35
N GLU A 358 -9.64 -21.97 1.89
CA GLU A 358 -10.28 -20.89 1.13
C GLU A 358 -9.26 -19.98 0.45
N GLY A 359 -8.11 -19.74 1.07
CA GLY A 359 -7.00 -18.95 0.53
C GLY A 359 -7.23 -17.43 0.47
N VAL A 360 -8.42 -16.94 0.78
CA VAL A 360 -8.79 -15.52 0.70
C VAL A 360 -7.96 -14.67 1.65
N ALA A 361 -7.65 -15.17 2.84
CA ALA A 361 -6.80 -14.51 3.84
C ALA A 361 -5.42 -14.09 3.29
N PHE A 362 -4.90 -14.76 2.28
CA PHE A 362 -3.56 -14.56 1.72
C PHE A 362 -3.55 -13.71 0.45
N ARG A 363 -4.71 -13.23 0.03
CA ARG A 363 -4.81 -12.25 -1.05
C ARG A 363 -4.37 -10.87 -0.58
N THR A 364 -4.04 -10.01 -1.55
CA THR A 364 -3.77 -8.60 -1.27
C THR A 364 -4.98 -7.97 -0.58
N SER A 365 -4.74 -7.31 0.55
CA SER A 365 -5.75 -6.51 1.25
C SER A 365 -5.86 -5.12 0.65
N GLY A 366 -7.05 -4.53 0.65
CA GLY A 366 -7.28 -3.21 0.08
C GLY A 366 -8.75 -2.84 0.06
N CYS A 367 -9.06 -1.66 -0.47
CA CYS A 367 -10.43 -1.18 -0.60
C CYS A 367 -11.28 -2.12 -1.45
N PRO A 368 -12.59 -2.26 -1.13
CA PRO A 368 -13.54 -3.03 -1.94
C PRO A 368 -13.68 -2.43 -3.34
N GLY A 369 -14.20 -3.20 -4.28
CA GLY A 369 -14.46 -2.76 -5.65
C GLY A 369 -15.90 -2.39 -5.91
N LYS A 370 -16.23 -2.21 -7.21
CA LYS A 370 -17.58 -1.89 -7.67
C LYS A 370 -18.57 -3.05 -7.57
N PHE A 371 -18.10 -4.28 -7.35
CA PHE A 371 -18.95 -5.45 -7.16
C PHE A 371 -19.00 -5.86 -5.70
N ARG A 372 -20.14 -6.40 -5.26
CA ARG A 372 -20.37 -6.80 -3.86
C ARG A 372 -19.37 -7.82 -3.32
N ASP A 373 -18.87 -8.70 -4.17
CA ASP A 373 -17.92 -9.77 -3.87
C ASP A 373 -16.45 -9.36 -4.04
N ASP A 374 -16.20 -8.09 -4.43
CA ASP A 374 -14.86 -7.52 -4.46
C ASP A 374 -14.39 -7.16 -3.04
N ILE A 375 -14.03 -8.15 -2.23
CA ILE A 375 -13.48 -7.95 -0.88
C ILE A 375 -12.27 -7.00 -0.94
N SER A 376 -11.44 -7.12 -2.00
CA SER A 376 -10.37 -6.19 -2.31
C SER A 376 -10.22 -6.04 -3.82
N ALA A 377 -10.47 -4.84 -4.32
CA ALA A 377 -10.14 -4.47 -5.71
C ALA A 377 -8.68 -4.04 -5.84
N CYS A 378 -8.07 -3.55 -4.76
CA CYS A 378 -6.67 -3.14 -4.74
C CYS A 378 -5.75 -4.35 -4.66
N ASP A 379 -5.57 -5.04 -5.78
CA ASP A 379 -4.82 -6.30 -5.88
C ASP A 379 -3.30 -6.12 -6.08
N ARG A 380 -2.83 -4.91 -6.38
CA ARG A 380 -1.40 -4.50 -6.43
C ARG A 380 -0.45 -5.64 -6.87
N PRO A 381 -0.54 -6.14 -8.11
CA PRO A 381 0.21 -7.30 -8.52
C PRO A 381 1.72 -7.14 -8.29
N PHE A 382 2.26 -7.96 -7.39
CA PHE A 382 3.69 -8.04 -7.07
C PHE A 382 4.34 -6.74 -6.54
N GLY A 383 3.55 -5.84 -5.98
CA GLY A 383 4.04 -4.59 -5.39
C GLY A 383 4.92 -4.82 -4.15
N ASP A 384 4.63 -5.83 -3.33
CA ASP A 384 5.35 -6.14 -2.09
C ASP A 384 6.29 -7.37 -2.19
N SER A 385 6.31 -8.07 -3.33
CA SER A 385 7.13 -9.26 -3.49
C SER A 385 7.23 -9.70 -4.95
N PRO A 386 8.32 -10.40 -5.34
CA PRO A 386 8.43 -10.94 -6.70
C PRO A 386 7.53 -12.15 -6.92
N PRO A 387 7.20 -12.49 -8.18
CA PRO A 387 6.44 -13.70 -8.52
C PRO A 387 7.06 -15.01 -8.05
N SER A 388 8.37 -15.05 -7.81
CA SER A 388 9.09 -16.22 -7.30
C SER A 388 8.85 -16.49 -5.82
N ASP A 389 8.50 -15.43 -5.04
CA ASP A 389 8.23 -15.52 -3.60
C ASP A 389 7.10 -14.57 -3.19
N ILE A 390 5.87 -14.93 -3.56
CA ILE A 390 4.68 -14.10 -3.38
C ILE A 390 4.37 -13.91 -1.89
N ALA A 391 4.35 -12.66 -1.44
CA ALA A 391 3.86 -12.27 -0.14
C ALA A 391 2.33 -12.15 -0.16
N SER A 392 1.78 -11.25 -0.97
CA SER A 392 0.33 -11.09 -1.13
C SER A 392 -0.11 -11.55 -2.51
N TYR A 393 -1.08 -12.45 -2.56
CA TYR A 393 -1.54 -12.99 -3.83
C TYR A 393 -2.51 -12.01 -4.53
N PRO A 394 -2.20 -11.53 -5.75
CA PRO A 394 -3.11 -10.68 -6.52
C PRO A 394 -4.26 -11.46 -7.18
N PHE A 395 -4.29 -12.77 -6.97
CA PHE A 395 -5.30 -13.71 -7.48
C PHE A 395 -5.63 -14.75 -6.41
N GLN A 396 -6.66 -15.54 -6.65
CA GLN A 396 -7.00 -16.65 -5.77
C GLN A 396 -5.85 -17.69 -5.73
N PRO A 397 -5.24 -18.00 -4.57
CA PRO A 397 -4.20 -19.00 -4.45
C PRO A 397 -4.66 -20.35 -4.95
N LYS A 398 -3.79 -21.03 -5.71
CA LYS A 398 -4.05 -22.38 -6.22
C LYS A 398 -3.60 -23.44 -5.22
N SER A 399 -3.99 -24.68 -5.39
CA SER A 399 -3.61 -25.81 -4.49
C SER A 399 -2.10 -25.86 -4.18
N ARG A 400 -1.24 -25.62 -5.18
CA ARG A 400 0.22 -25.56 -4.97
C ARG A 400 0.64 -24.41 -4.06
N ASP A 401 -0.06 -23.28 -4.16
CA ASP A 401 0.22 -22.09 -3.37
C ASP A 401 -0.24 -22.30 -1.92
N LEU A 402 -1.40 -22.91 -1.73
CA LEU A 402 -1.94 -23.30 -0.41
C LEU A 402 -1.03 -24.30 0.29
N LYS A 403 -0.45 -25.27 -0.43
CA LYS A 403 0.57 -26.18 0.12
C LYS A 403 1.82 -25.43 0.59
N LYS A 404 2.26 -24.37 -0.13
CA LYS A 404 3.37 -23.49 0.29
C LYS A 404 2.99 -22.69 1.54
N ILE A 405 1.80 -22.08 1.54
CA ILE A 405 1.29 -21.28 2.66
C ILE A 405 1.18 -22.13 3.94
N ARG A 406 0.65 -23.35 3.88
CA ARG A 406 0.57 -24.24 5.04
C ARG A 406 1.95 -24.54 5.63
N ARG A 407 2.96 -24.79 4.78
CA ARG A 407 4.35 -24.99 5.24
C ARG A 407 4.91 -23.72 5.91
N GLN A 408 4.62 -22.54 5.36
CA GLN A 408 5.03 -21.27 5.95
C GLN A 408 4.36 -21.01 7.32
N LEU A 409 3.14 -21.49 7.52
CA LEU A 409 2.42 -21.43 8.80
C LEU A 409 2.82 -22.53 9.78
N GLY A 410 3.66 -23.51 9.38
CA GLY A 410 3.98 -24.67 10.21
C GLY A 410 2.80 -25.65 10.38
N ILE A 411 1.78 -25.57 9.51
CA ILE A 411 0.55 -26.38 9.58
C ILE A 411 0.67 -27.58 8.63
N PRO A 412 0.25 -28.80 9.03
CA PRO A 412 0.34 -29.97 8.16
C PRO A 412 -0.36 -29.75 6.80
N VAL A 413 0.32 -30.18 5.74
CA VAL A 413 -0.28 -30.21 4.40
C VAL A 413 -1.22 -31.42 4.34
N ARG A 414 -2.48 -31.21 3.98
CA ARG A 414 -3.39 -32.33 3.72
C ARG A 414 -2.83 -33.14 2.56
N VAL A 415 -2.61 -34.43 2.79
CA VAL A 415 -2.33 -35.40 1.72
C VAL A 415 -3.70 -35.80 1.17
N GLU A 416 -3.98 -35.44 -0.09
CA GLU A 416 -5.14 -35.93 -0.83
C GLU A 416 -4.92 -37.37 -1.22
#